data_c4e4a196c35e6a74e85803171419ab5e
#
_entry.id   c4e4a196c35e6a74e85803171419ab5e
#
_cell.length_a   1.000
_cell.length_b   1.000
_cell.length_c   1.000
_cell.angle_alpha   90.00
_cell.angle_beta   90.00
_cell.angle_gamma   90.00
#
_symmetry.space_group_name_H-M   'P 1'
#
loop_
_entity.id
_entity.type
_entity.pdbx_description
1 polymer ?
#
loop_
_entity_poly.entity_id
_entity_poly.type
_entity_poly.pdbx_seq_one_letter_code
_entity_poly.pdbx_strand_id
1 'polypeptide(L)'
;MNAVVGTHDLAFLVLDALRYDVAAQALAEGATPTLARLLPRGWEPRDTPGNFTFPAHQAFFAGFWPTPQTPGPHPRRLAVRFAGSESTVPTTCVVDAPTVIEGLAQRGYRTICVGGVGFFNPEHPLGRVLPGAFSEAHWSRELGVTSLDSPARQIALARERLAAVPADQRALLFVNFSAVHQPNRGFLPGAQEDSLDSHRAALAAIDAALEPLFAALAARGPAFCVLCSDHGTAYGEDGLWGHRHNHPVVTTVPYAELLLEPA
;
A
#
# COMPACT_ATOMS: atom_id res chain seq x y z
N MET A 1 14.77 7.30 8.08
CA MET A 1 13.90 8.49 7.78
C MET A 1 14.66 9.82 7.93
N ASN A 2 15.22 10.20 9.09
CA ASN A 2 15.87 11.52 9.26
C ASN A 2 17.01 11.80 8.26
N ALA A 3 17.70 10.80 7.76
CA ALA A 3 18.78 10.96 6.79
C ALA A 3 18.28 11.23 5.34
N VAL A 4 17.05 10.91 5.03
CA VAL A 4 16.48 11.01 3.67
C VAL A 4 15.45 12.14 3.52
N VAL A 5 14.80 12.54 4.63
CA VAL A 5 13.82 13.62 4.60
C VAL A 5 14.49 14.97 4.27
N GLY A 6 13.99 15.64 3.26
CA GLY A 6 14.52 16.91 2.73
C GLY A 6 15.50 16.74 1.57
N THR A 7 16.09 15.56 1.39
CA THR A 7 17.09 15.30 0.34
C THR A 7 16.63 14.34 -0.74
N HIS A 8 15.70 13.44 -0.44
CA HIS A 8 15.20 12.39 -1.33
C HIS A 8 13.72 12.58 -1.63
N ASP A 9 13.29 12.19 -2.82
CA ASP A 9 11.89 11.87 -3.04
C ASP A 9 11.55 10.61 -2.24
N LEU A 10 10.29 10.48 -1.81
CA LEU A 10 9.83 9.35 -1.04
C LEU A 10 8.74 8.62 -1.82
N ALA A 11 8.84 7.30 -1.92
CA ALA A 11 7.79 6.46 -2.49
C ALA A 11 7.33 5.43 -1.46
N PHE A 12 6.02 5.40 -1.19
CA PHE A 12 5.41 4.41 -0.32
C PHE A 12 4.42 3.60 -1.15
N LEU A 13 4.83 2.39 -1.55
CA LEU A 13 4.14 1.52 -2.47
C LEU A 13 3.53 0.36 -1.69
N VAL A 14 2.21 0.36 -1.54
CA VAL A 14 1.47 -0.66 -0.82
C VAL A 14 0.79 -1.60 -1.82
N LEU A 15 1.12 -2.89 -1.75
CA LEU A 15 0.48 -3.94 -2.53
C LEU A 15 -0.67 -4.50 -1.68
N ASP A 16 -1.89 -4.00 -1.91
CA ASP A 16 -3.05 -4.28 -1.07
C ASP A 16 -3.36 -5.78 -1.01
N ALA A 17 -3.46 -6.32 0.21
CA ALA A 17 -3.74 -7.72 0.52
C ALA A 17 -2.65 -8.73 0.09
N LEU A 18 -1.42 -8.32 -0.24
CA LEU A 18 -0.36 -9.24 -0.66
C LEU A 18 0.18 -10.06 0.51
N ARG A 19 0.11 -11.38 0.37
CA ARG A 19 0.69 -12.35 1.31
C ARG A 19 2.20 -12.41 1.19
N TYR A 20 2.87 -12.59 2.32
CA TYR A 20 4.33 -12.76 2.34
C TYR A 20 4.78 -14.03 1.60
N ASP A 21 4.13 -15.17 1.85
CA ASP A 21 4.50 -16.46 1.25
C ASP A 21 4.37 -16.43 -0.27
N VAL A 22 3.32 -15.81 -0.82
CA VAL A 22 3.13 -15.64 -2.26
C VAL A 22 4.18 -14.71 -2.85
N ALA A 23 4.48 -13.58 -2.19
CA ALA A 23 5.50 -12.65 -2.64
C ALA A 23 6.90 -13.27 -2.68
N ALA A 24 7.26 -14.01 -1.63
CA ALA A 24 8.55 -14.70 -1.53
C ALA A 24 8.68 -15.83 -2.57
N GLN A 25 7.62 -16.63 -2.75
CA GLN A 25 7.59 -17.68 -3.75
C GLN A 25 7.68 -17.12 -5.18
N ALA A 26 6.87 -16.10 -5.51
CA ALA A 26 6.89 -15.46 -6.83
C ALA A 26 8.28 -14.90 -7.20
N LEU A 27 8.96 -14.32 -6.20
CA LEU A 27 10.34 -13.84 -6.38
C LEU A 27 11.32 -14.99 -6.65
N ALA A 28 11.25 -16.06 -5.85
CA ALA A 28 12.12 -17.25 -5.98
C ALA A 28 11.92 -18.00 -7.31
N GLU A 29 10.70 -18.03 -7.83
CA GLU A 29 10.34 -18.67 -9.09
C GLU A 29 10.60 -17.78 -10.33
N GLY A 30 11.04 -16.52 -10.13
CA GLY A 30 11.29 -15.57 -11.22
C GLY A 30 10.03 -15.01 -11.86
N ALA A 31 8.87 -15.13 -11.21
CA ALA A 31 7.61 -14.57 -11.69
C ALA A 31 7.52 -13.04 -11.56
N THR A 32 8.45 -12.43 -10.81
CA THR A 32 8.53 -10.98 -10.57
C THR A 32 9.94 -10.46 -10.86
N PRO A 33 10.35 -10.41 -12.15
CA PRO A 33 11.72 -10.08 -12.53
C PRO A 33 12.13 -8.63 -12.20
N THR A 34 11.20 -7.67 -12.25
CA THR A 34 11.47 -6.28 -11.87
C THR A 34 11.78 -6.18 -10.37
N LEU A 35 10.95 -6.79 -9.53
CA LEU A 35 11.17 -6.85 -8.09
C LEU A 35 12.44 -7.66 -7.75
N ALA A 36 12.73 -8.76 -8.45
CA ALA A 36 13.95 -9.53 -8.23
C ALA A 36 15.22 -8.68 -8.43
N ARG A 37 15.23 -7.82 -9.44
CA ARG A 37 16.33 -6.88 -9.69
C ARG A 37 16.44 -5.78 -8.63
N LEU A 38 15.31 -5.28 -8.15
CA LEU A 38 15.24 -4.19 -7.17
C LEU A 38 15.49 -4.68 -5.74
N LEU A 39 15.17 -5.92 -5.44
CA LEU A 39 15.22 -6.52 -4.11
C LEU A 39 16.23 -7.67 -4.04
N PRO A 40 17.54 -7.42 -4.17
CA PRO A 40 18.55 -8.49 -4.21
C PRO A 40 18.65 -9.30 -2.90
N ARG A 41 18.09 -8.77 -1.81
CA ARG A 41 17.97 -9.48 -0.51
C ARG A 41 16.62 -10.16 -0.30
N GLY A 42 15.71 -10.04 -1.29
CA GLY A 42 14.34 -10.53 -1.19
C GLY A 42 13.44 -9.70 -0.30
N TRP A 43 12.28 -10.26 0.02
CA TRP A 43 11.30 -9.68 0.93
C TRP A 43 11.62 -10.03 2.38
N GLU A 44 11.46 -9.07 3.29
CA GLU A 44 11.44 -9.31 4.73
C GLU A 44 10.01 -9.61 5.19
N PRO A 45 9.77 -10.66 6.01
CA PRO A 45 8.48 -10.84 6.68
C PRO A 45 8.32 -9.80 7.78
N ARG A 46 7.18 -9.13 7.81
CA ARG A 46 6.81 -8.18 8.86
C ARG A 46 5.39 -8.42 9.32
N ASP A 47 5.12 -8.15 10.59
CA ASP A 47 3.76 -8.15 11.10
C ASP A 47 3.09 -6.82 10.74
N THR A 48 1.90 -6.92 10.12
CA THR A 48 1.12 -5.73 9.82
C THR A 48 0.38 -5.21 11.06
N PRO A 49 0.23 -3.88 11.21
CA PRO A 49 -0.53 -3.29 12.31
C PRO A 49 -2.04 -3.47 12.20
N GLY A 50 -2.55 -3.93 11.07
CA GLY A 50 -3.99 -4.14 10.85
C GLY A 50 -4.26 -5.33 9.95
N ASN A 51 -5.42 -5.95 10.10
CA ASN A 51 -5.84 -7.12 9.30
C ASN A 51 -6.82 -6.75 8.17
N PHE A 52 -6.88 -5.47 7.81
CA PHE A 52 -7.53 -4.91 6.62
C PHE A 52 -7.05 -3.49 6.38
N THR A 53 -7.35 -2.95 5.21
CA THR A 53 -6.77 -1.71 4.66
C THR A 53 -6.85 -0.51 5.60
N PHE A 54 -8.02 -0.20 6.14
CA PHE A 54 -8.22 1.05 6.86
C PHE A 54 -7.37 1.17 8.15
N PRO A 55 -7.39 0.22 9.12
CA PRO A 55 -6.56 0.31 10.31
C PRO A 55 -5.06 0.21 10.02
N ALA A 56 -4.66 -0.61 9.02
CA ALA A 56 -3.26 -0.71 8.65
C ALA A 56 -2.72 0.65 8.17
N HIS A 57 -3.45 1.32 7.26
CA HIS A 57 -3.04 2.63 6.75
C HIS A 57 -3.11 3.74 7.81
N GLN A 58 -4.10 3.70 8.72
CA GLN A 58 -4.10 4.62 9.87
C GLN A 58 -2.82 4.48 10.70
N ALA A 59 -2.37 3.24 10.94
CA ALA A 59 -1.13 2.97 11.67
C ALA A 59 0.10 3.42 10.88
N PHE A 60 0.16 3.16 9.59
CA PHE A 60 1.26 3.60 8.72
C PHE A 60 1.41 5.11 8.72
N PHE A 61 0.30 5.85 8.66
CA PHE A 61 0.34 7.31 8.57
C PHE A 61 0.54 7.99 9.92
N ALA A 62 0.04 7.41 11.00
CA ALA A 62 0.10 8.01 12.34
C ALA A 62 1.14 7.37 13.28
N GLY A 63 1.74 6.23 12.88
CA GLY A 63 2.83 5.60 13.64
C GLY A 63 2.40 4.95 14.95
N PHE A 64 1.21 4.34 15.02
CA PHE A 64 0.73 3.61 16.19
C PHE A 64 0.23 2.20 15.84
N TRP A 65 0.09 1.35 16.86
CA TRP A 65 -0.44 0.00 16.71
C TRP A 65 -1.93 -0.05 17.07
N PRO A 66 -2.85 -0.06 16.08
CA PRO A 66 -4.29 0.12 16.35
C PRO A 66 -4.98 -1.12 16.90
N THR A 67 -4.46 -2.31 16.60
CA THR A 67 -5.09 -3.58 16.93
C THR A 67 -4.10 -4.49 17.68
N PRO A 68 -4.47 -5.03 18.87
CA PRO A 68 -3.67 -6.06 19.52
C PRO A 68 -3.53 -7.31 18.65
N GLN A 69 -2.34 -7.92 18.63
CA GLN A 69 -2.06 -9.12 17.82
C GLN A 69 -2.63 -10.41 18.42
N THR A 70 -2.96 -10.44 19.71
CA THR A 70 -3.54 -11.61 20.35
C THR A 70 -4.92 -11.90 19.77
N PRO A 71 -5.24 -13.18 19.46
CA PRO A 71 -6.55 -13.57 18.98
C PRO A 71 -7.67 -13.19 19.96
N GLY A 72 -8.82 -12.79 19.43
CA GLY A 72 -10.02 -12.50 20.21
C GLY A 72 -10.59 -11.11 19.95
N PRO A 73 -11.75 -10.77 20.57
CA PRO A 73 -12.33 -9.46 20.50
C PRO A 73 -11.53 -8.47 21.35
N HIS A 74 -11.09 -7.37 20.73
CA HIS A 74 -10.34 -6.33 21.40
C HIS A 74 -11.03 -4.97 21.23
N PRO A 75 -11.11 -4.15 22.30
CA PRO A 75 -11.54 -2.79 22.17
C PRO A 75 -10.52 -2.00 21.33
N ARG A 76 -11.02 -1.11 20.48
CA ARG A 76 -10.16 -0.19 19.76
C ARG A 76 -9.60 0.84 20.75
N ARG A 77 -8.32 0.73 21.07
CA ARG A 77 -7.66 1.61 22.06
C ARG A 77 -7.14 2.91 21.47
N LEU A 78 -6.75 2.87 20.19
CA LEU A 78 -6.21 4.01 19.48
C LEU A 78 -6.97 4.22 18.16
N ALA A 79 -7.24 5.47 17.81
CA ALA A 79 -7.82 5.87 16.54
C ALA A 79 -7.31 7.25 16.13
N VAL A 80 -7.22 7.51 14.84
CA VAL A 80 -7.04 8.86 14.33
C VAL A 80 -8.40 9.57 14.33
N ARG A 81 -8.43 10.85 14.71
CA ARG A 81 -9.64 11.65 14.65
C ARG A 81 -10.07 11.89 13.21
N PHE A 82 -11.33 11.64 12.91
CA PHE A 82 -11.95 12.03 11.65
C PHE A 82 -13.46 12.22 11.84
N ALA A 83 -14.07 13.04 10.99
CA ALA A 83 -15.51 13.30 11.04
C ALA A 83 -16.29 12.02 10.71
N GLY A 84 -17.29 11.66 11.54
CA GLY A 84 -18.11 10.47 11.36
C GLY A 84 -17.50 9.17 11.86
N SER A 85 -16.42 9.22 12.66
CA SER A 85 -15.86 8.03 13.31
C SER A 85 -16.75 7.56 14.45
N GLU A 86 -17.64 6.61 14.18
CA GLU A 86 -18.48 5.96 15.21
C GLU A 86 -17.83 4.72 15.84
N SER A 87 -16.60 4.39 15.42
CA SER A 87 -15.87 3.21 15.91
C SER A 87 -15.11 3.43 17.21
N THR A 88 -15.25 4.59 17.83
CA THR A 88 -14.63 4.92 19.12
C THR A 88 -15.60 4.66 20.27
N VAL A 89 -15.06 4.18 21.39
CA VAL A 89 -15.76 4.05 22.67
C VAL A 89 -15.11 5.01 23.70
N PRO A 90 -15.71 5.24 24.87
CA PRO A 90 -15.15 6.19 25.85
C PRO A 90 -13.70 5.92 26.28
N THR A 91 -13.24 4.69 26.12
CA THR A 91 -11.86 4.27 26.45
C THR A 91 -10.90 4.33 25.24
N THR A 92 -11.37 4.79 24.08
CA THR A 92 -10.52 4.94 22.90
C THR A 92 -9.70 6.24 23.00
N CYS A 93 -8.39 6.12 22.98
CA CYS A 93 -7.49 7.28 22.86
C CYS A 93 -7.49 7.75 21.39
N VAL A 94 -8.01 8.95 21.16
CA VAL A 94 -8.01 9.54 19.81
C VAL A 94 -6.71 10.28 19.59
N VAL A 95 -5.98 9.88 18.55
CA VAL A 95 -4.75 10.56 18.12
C VAL A 95 -5.14 11.84 17.37
N ASP A 96 -4.83 12.98 17.97
CA ASP A 96 -5.08 14.33 17.43
C ASP A 96 -3.75 15.01 17.13
N ALA A 97 -2.98 14.40 16.25
CA ALA A 97 -1.67 14.90 15.83
C ALA A 97 -1.53 14.71 14.30
N PRO A 98 -0.72 15.55 13.64
CA PRO A 98 -0.45 15.39 12.23
C PRO A 98 0.13 14.00 11.92
N THR A 99 -0.32 13.44 10.80
CA THR A 99 0.24 12.22 10.24
C THR A 99 1.65 12.48 9.67
N VAL A 100 2.39 11.44 9.37
CA VAL A 100 3.68 11.57 8.67
C VAL A 100 3.49 12.26 7.29
N ILE A 101 2.35 12.06 6.65
CA ILE A 101 2.01 12.67 5.36
C ILE A 101 1.90 14.21 5.51
N GLU A 102 1.12 14.66 6.48
CA GLU A 102 0.96 16.09 6.78
C GLU A 102 2.27 16.72 7.26
N GLY A 103 3.04 15.99 8.07
CA GLY A 103 4.37 16.44 8.51
C GLY A 103 5.36 16.62 7.35
N LEU A 104 5.30 15.76 6.33
CA LEU A 104 6.10 15.91 5.11
C LEU A 104 5.62 17.08 4.25
N ALA A 105 4.29 17.28 4.13
CA ALA A 105 3.72 18.43 3.44
C ALA A 105 4.18 19.75 4.09
N GLN A 106 4.19 19.83 5.44
CA GLN A 106 4.70 20.99 6.18
C GLN A 106 6.20 21.23 5.95
N ARG A 107 6.95 20.20 5.54
CA ARG A 107 8.36 20.31 5.14
C ARG A 107 8.56 20.57 3.65
N GLY A 108 7.50 20.94 2.92
CA GLY A 108 7.55 21.35 1.53
C GLY A 108 7.42 20.21 0.52
N TYR A 109 7.20 18.97 0.96
CA TYR A 109 6.93 17.86 0.03
C TYR A 109 5.58 18.05 -0.67
N ARG A 110 5.55 17.80 -1.97
CA ARG A 110 4.29 17.53 -2.68
C ARG A 110 3.85 16.13 -2.33
N THR A 111 2.73 15.96 -1.61
CA THR A 111 2.25 14.66 -1.19
C THR A 111 1.15 14.19 -2.14
N ILE A 112 1.38 13.07 -2.82
CA ILE A 112 0.55 12.53 -3.90
C ILE A 112 0.02 11.18 -3.48
N CYS A 113 -1.30 10.98 -3.55
CA CYS A 113 -1.95 9.69 -3.31
C CYS A 113 -2.56 9.17 -4.61
N VAL A 114 -2.19 7.94 -5.00
CA VAL A 114 -2.86 7.17 -6.04
C VAL A 114 -3.52 5.98 -5.35
N GLY A 115 -4.82 6.10 -5.12
CA GLY A 115 -5.62 5.08 -4.45
C GLY A 115 -6.08 3.97 -5.39
N GLY A 116 -6.30 2.78 -4.85
CA GLY A 116 -6.81 1.62 -5.60
C GLY A 116 -8.13 1.11 -5.03
N VAL A 117 -8.14 0.68 -3.76
CA VAL A 117 -9.32 0.06 -3.15
C VAL A 117 -10.33 1.09 -2.63
N GLY A 118 -11.50 0.60 -2.22
CA GLY A 118 -12.64 1.44 -1.82
C GLY A 118 -12.38 2.42 -0.66
N PHE A 119 -11.38 2.14 0.20
CA PHE A 119 -10.98 3.07 1.27
C PHE A 119 -10.26 4.34 0.77
N PHE A 120 -10.00 4.43 -0.53
CA PHE A 120 -9.49 5.63 -1.21
C PHE A 120 -10.55 6.27 -2.13
N ASN A 121 -11.78 5.73 -2.18
CA ASN A 121 -12.86 6.28 -3.01
C ASN A 121 -13.50 7.51 -2.35
N PRO A 122 -13.30 8.73 -2.88
CA PRO A 122 -13.82 9.96 -2.28
C PRO A 122 -15.35 10.12 -2.42
N GLU A 123 -16.03 9.24 -3.17
CA GLU A 123 -17.49 9.22 -3.27
C GLU A 123 -18.14 8.80 -1.94
N HIS A 124 -17.38 8.11 -1.07
CA HIS A 124 -17.85 7.66 0.24
C HIS A 124 -17.16 8.42 1.38
N PRO A 125 -17.87 8.77 2.46
CA PRO A 125 -17.29 9.50 3.58
C PRO A 125 -16.02 8.84 4.16
N LEU A 126 -16.05 7.53 4.38
CA LEU A 126 -14.90 6.79 4.90
C LEU A 126 -13.73 6.74 3.93
N GLY A 127 -14.01 6.70 2.62
CA GLY A 127 -12.99 6.72 1.56
C GLY A 127 -12.29 8.06 1.37
N ARG A 128 -12.74 9.13 2.04
CA ARG A 128 -12.09 10.45 2.06
C ARG A 128 -11.03 10.58 3.16
N VAL A 129 -11.05 9.70 4.16
CA VAL A 129 -10.21 9.85 5.36
C VAL A 129 -8.73 9.69 5.03
N LEU A 130 -8.35 8.55 4.43
CA LEU A 130 -6.96 8.27 4.09
C LEU A 130 -6.40 9.24 3.04
N PRO A 131 -7.07 9.45 1.88
CA PRO A 131 -6.57 10.37 0.86
C PRO A 131 -6.60 11.83 1.31
N GLY A 132 -7.44 12.19 2.28
CA GLY A 132 -7.54 13.56 2.81
C GLY A 132 -6.28 14.09 3.52
N ALA A 133 -5.34 13.21 3.89
CA ALA A 133 -4.05 13.62 4.45
C ALA A 133 -3.06 14.14 3.39
N PHE A 134 -3.31 13.89 2.10
CA PHE A 134 -2.42 14.26 1.01
C PHE A 134 -2.78 15.61 0.39
N SER A 135 -1.80 16.30 -0.18
CA SER A 135 -2.04 17.56 -0.91
C SER A 135 -2.78 17.35 -2.24
N GLU A 136 -2.68 16.15 -2.81
CA GLU A 136 -3.51 15.70 -3.92
C GLU A 136 -3.76 14.19 -3.84
N ALA A 137 -4.97 13.79 -4.21
CA ALA A 137 -5.37 12.40 -4.19
C ALA A 137 -6.19 12.05 -5.42
N HIS A 138 -5.93 10.86 -5.95
CA HIS A 138 -6.54 10.35 -7.16
C HIS A 138 -7.12 8.97 -6.92
N TRP A 139 -8.34 8.79 -7.36
CA TRP A 139 -9.04 7.51 -7.39
C TRP A 139 -10.04 7.50 -8.54
N SER A 140 -10.16 6.36 -9.19
CA SER A 140 -11.24 6.08 -10.13
C SER A 140 -11.51 4.57 -10.17
N ARG A 141 -12.61 4.17 -10.80
CA ARG A 141 -12.95 2.74 -10.93
C ARG A 141 -11.92 1.95 -11.74
N GLU A 142 -11.27 2.62 -12.70
CA GLU A 142 -10.22 2.05 -13.53
C GLU A 142 -8.92 1.78 -12.77
N LEU A 143 -8.74 2.41 -11.61
CA LEU A 143 -7.63 2.14 -10.68
C LEU A 143 -7.97 1.05 -9.66
N GLY A 144 -9.22 0.60 -9.63
CA GLY A 144 -9.75 -0.31 -8.61
C GLY A 144 -9.56 -1.80 -8.94
N VAL A 145 -9.93 -2.63 -7.96
CA VAL A 145 -9.72 -4.08 -7.93
C VAL A 145 -10.32 -4.85 -9.10
N THR A 146 -11.38 -4.33 -9.73
CA THR A 146 -12.06 -5.00 -10.85
C THR A 146 -11.47 -4.67 -12.22
N SER A 147 -10.48 -3.76 -12.28
CA SER A 147 -9.82 -3.38 -13.52
C SER A 147 -8.51 -4.16 -13.70
N LEU A 148 -8.43 -4.98 -14.74
CA LEU A 148 -7.21 -5.73 -15.05
C LEU A 148 -6.05 -4.82 -15.49
N ASP A 149 -6.37 -3.62 -15.96
CA ASP A 149 -5.39 -2.58 -16.33
C ASP A 149 -4.98 -1.71 -15.14
N SER A 150 -5.54 -1.94 -13.94
CA SER A 150 -5.27 -1.07 -12.78
C SER A 150 -3.78 -0.88 -12.49
N PRO A 151 -2.87 -1.87 -12.56
CA PRO A 151 -1.46 -1.66 -12.33
C PRO A 151 -0.84 -0.65 -13.30
N ALA A 152 -1.09 -0.82 -14.59
CA ALA A 152 -0.56 0.07 -15.63
C ALA A 152 -1.14 1.49 -15.51
N ARG A 153 -2.42 1.61 -15.21
CA ARG A 153 -3.11 2.91 -15.04
C ARG A 153 -2.63 3.65 -13.80
N GLN A 154 -2.47 2.95 -12.67
CA GLN A 154 -1.94 3.55 -11.43
C GLN A 154 -0.52 4.06 -11.64
N ILE A 155 0.32 3.30 -12.34
CA ILE A 155 1.70 3.70 -12.65
C ILE A 155 1.76 4.85 -13.64
N ALA A 156 0.93 4.84 -14.70
CA ALA A 156 0.86 5.94 -15.65
C ALA A 156 0.47 7.25 -14.95
N LEU A 157 -0.55 7.20 -14.10
CA LEU A 157 -1.01 8.35 -13.32
C LEU A 157 0.08 8.81 -12.31
N ALA A 158 0.69 7.89 -11.58
CA ALA A 158 1.76 8.22 -10.63
C ALA A 158 2.93 8.95 -11.33
N ARG A 159 3.34 8.47 -12.50
CA ARG A 159 4.37 9.11 -13.33
C ARG A 159 3.96 10.50 -13.82
N GLU A 160 2.74 10.65 -14.30
CA GLU A 160 2.17 11.94 -14.72
C GLU A 160 2.21 12.95 -13.57
N ARG A 161 1.77 12.54 -12.38
CA ARG A 161 1.75 13.41 -11.21
C ARG A 161 3.15 13.75 -10.71
N LEU A 162 4.08 12.80 -10.71
CA LEU A 162 5.50 13.06 -10.40
C LEU A 162 6.13 14.04 -11.38
N ALA A 163 5.85 13.92 -12.67
CA ALA A 163 6.36 14.83 -13.69
C ALA A 163 5.84 16.26 -13.54
N ALA A 164 4.67 16.45 -12.92
CA ALA A 164 4.08 17.75 -12.62
C ALA A 164 4.70 18.43 -11.40
N VAL A 165 5.47 17.72 -10.56
CA VAL A 165 6.16 18.31 -9.41
C VAL A 165 7.40 19.04 -9.88
N PRO A 166 7.61 20.32 -9.50
CA PRO A 166 8.83 21.07 -9.84
C PRO A 166 10.12 20.31 -9.45
N ALA A 167 11.17 20.47 -10.22
CA ALA A 167 12.43 19.75 -10.01
C ALA A 167 13.11 20.10 -8.68
N ASP A 168 12.88 21.30 -8.17
CA ASP A 168 13.39 21.80 -6.89
C ASP A 168 12.49 21.44 -5.69
N GLN A 169 11.32 20.83 -5.93
CA GLN A 169 10.41 20.36 -4.90
C GLN A 169 10.48 18.84 -4.76
N ARG A 170 10.59 18.35 -3.52
CA ARG A 170 10.51 16.92 -3.23
C ARG A 170 9.08 16.41 -3.24
N ALA A 171 8.92 15.15 -3.65
CA ALA A 171 7.65 14.45 -3.67
C ALA A 171 7.60 13.33 -2.63
N LEU A 172 6.43 13.15 -2.00
CA LEU A 172 6.01 11.89 -1.42
C LEU A 172 4.95 11.28 -2.35
N LEU A 173 5.28 10.19 -2.99
CA LEU A 173 4.33 9.39 -3.76
C LEU A 173 3.84 8.21 -2.91
N PHE A 174 2.55 8.12 -2.72
CA PHE A 174 1.87 6.95 -2.16
C PHE A 174 1.04 6.28 -3.25
N VAL A 175 1.19 4.96 -3.40
CA VAL A 175 0.35 4.16 -4.30
C VAL A 175 -0.21 2.97 -3.53
N ASN A 176 -1.54 2.81 -3.53
CA ASN A 176 -2.20 1.59 -3.09
C ASN A 176 -2.54 0.75 -4.32
N PHE A 177 -1.69 -0.24 -4.64
CA PHE A 177 -1.94 -1.15 -5.76
C PHE A 177 -3.08 -2.11 -5.42
N SER A 178 -4.14 -2.05 -6.21
CA SER A 178 -5.38 -2.78 -5.96
C SER A 178 -5.43 -4.19 -6.56
N ALA A 179 -4.59 -4.51 -7.55
CA ALA A 179 -4.73 -5.70 -8.38
C ALA A 179 -4.65 -7.02 -7.59
N VAL A 180 -3.84 -7.05 -6.52
CA VAL A 180 -3.68 -8.26 -5.70
C VAL A 180 -4.86 -8.49 -4.76
N HIS A 181 -5.58 -7.43 -4.39
CA HIS A 181 -6.79 -7.54 -3.57
C HIS A 181 -7.89 -8.33 -4.29
N GLN A 182 -8.63 -9.15 -3.56
CA GLN A 182 -9.79 -9.89 -4.11
C GLN A 182 -10.91 -8.94 -4.54
N PRO A 183 -11.57 -9.19 -5.69
CA PRO A 183 -11.39 -10.33 -6.60
C PRO A 183 -10.18 -10.14 -7.55
N ASN A 184 -9.30 -11.12 -7.58
CA ASN A 184 -8.10 -11.12 -8.44
C ASN A 184 -8.06 -12.23 -9.50
N ARG A 185 -9.09 -13.10 -9.54
CA ARG A 185 -9.20 -14.21 -10.50
C ARG A 185 -9.03 -13.78 -11.97
N GLY A 186 -9.41 -12.55 -12.30
CA GLY A 186 -9.31 -12.03 -13.66
C GLY A 186 -7.88 -11.95 -14.20
N PHE A 187 -6.87 -11.90 -13.34
CA PHE A 187 -5.46 -11.91 -13.74
C PHE A 187 -4.96 -13.30 -14.15
N LEU A 188 -5.68 -14.37 -13.81
CA LEU A 188 -5.38 -15.73 -14.22
C LEU A 188 -6.37 -16.20 -15.31
N PRO A 189 -5.94 -16.35 -16.59
CA PRO A 189 -6.84 -16.75 -17.66
C PRO A 189 -7.58 -18.05 -17.35
N GLY A 190 -8.91 -18.04 -17.48
CA GLY A 190 -9.77 -19.20 -17.24
C GLY A 190 -10.15 -19.45 -15.78
N ALA A 191 -9.62 -18.71 -14.82
CA ALA A 191 -9.99 -18.86 -13.42
C ALA A 191 -11.43 -18.40 -13.16
N GLN A 192 -12.18 -19.23 -12.44
CA GLN A 192 -13.57 -18.94 -12.05
C GLN A 192 -13.65 -18.34 -10.64
N GLU A 193 -12.65 -18.64 -9.80
CA GLU A 193 -12.55 -18.23 -8.40
C GLU A 193 -11.19 -17.62 -8.09
N ASP A 194 -11.13 -16.82 -7.05
CA ASP A 194 -9.88 -16.29 -6.51
C ASP A 194 -9.08 -17.43 -5.86
N SER A 195 -7.77 -17.42 -6.07
CA SER A 195 -6.85 -18.46 -5.59
C SER A 195 -5.44 -17.90 -5.36
N LEU A 196 -4.57 -18.71 -4.75
CA LEU A 196 -3.15 -18.36 -4.65
C LEU A 196 -2.50 -18.15 -6.02
N ASP A 197 -2.94 -18.89 -7.05
CA ASP A 197 -2.42 -18.72 -8.41
C ASP A 197 -2.90 -17.40 -9.04
N SER A 198 -4.15 -17.02 -8.84
CA SER A 198 -4.65 -15.73 -9.33
C SER A 198 -4.01 -14.55 -8.55
N HIS A 199 -3.75 -14.73 -7.27
CA HIS A 199 -3.02 -13.78 -6.43
C HIS A 199 -1.60 -13.55 -6.95
N ARG A 200 -0.88 -14.65 -7.27
CA ARG A 200 0.45 -14.59 -7.88
C ARG A 200 0.45 -13.96 -9.27
N ALA A 201 -0.55 -14.28 -10.09
CA ALA A 201 -0.72 -13.69 -11.42
C ALA A 201 -0.95 -12.17 -11.34
N ALA A 202 -1.75 -11.71 -10.39
CA ALA A 202 -1.97 -10.30 -10.13
C ALA A 202 -0.69 -9.58 -9.68
N LEU A 203 0.12 -10.21 -8.81
CA LEU A 203 1.43 -9.68 -8.43
C LEU A 203 2.38 -9.57 -9.63
N ALA A 204 2.41 -10.58 -10.50
CA ALA A 204 3.22 -10.54 -11.73
C ALA A 204 2.76 -9.41 -12.68
N ALA A 205 1.46 -9.13 -12.75
CA ALA A 205 0.94 -7.99 -13.53
C ALA A 205 1.38 -6.63 -12.96
N ILE A 206 1.45 -6.48 -11.64
CA ILE A 206 2.03 -5.28 -11.02
C ILE A 206 3.52 -5.20 -11.36
N ASP A 207 4.28 -6.28 -11.16
CA ASP A 207 5.72 -6.33 -11.42
C ASP A 207 6.07 -5.89 -12.86
N ALA A 208 5.33 -6.41 -13.83
CA ALA A 208 5.52 -6.07 -15.24
C ALA A 208 5.30 -4.57 -15.55
N ALA A 209 4.49 -3.88 -14.72
CA ALA A 209 4.19 -2.47 -14.89
C ALA A 209 5.14 -1.53 -14.10
N LEU A 210 5.92 -2.03 -13.13
CA LEU A 210 6.68 -1.21 -12.18
C LEU A 210 7.85 -0.44 -12.77
N GLU A 211 8.55 -1.00 -13.77
CA GLU A 211 9.80 -0.45 -14.33
C GLU A 211 9.72 1.05 -14.66
N PRO A 212 8.68 1.53 -15.39
CA PRO A 212 8.59 2.95 -15.73
C PRO A 212 8.43 3.87 -14.52
N LEU A 213 7.88 3.38 -13.40
CA LEU A 213 7.74 4.17 -12.17
C LEU A 213 9.11 4.38 -11.51
N PHE A 214 9.90 3.32 -11.36
CA PHE A 214 11.23 3.43 -10.78
C PHE A 214 12.16 4.27 -11.65
N ALA A 215 12.07 4.15 -12.98
CA ALA A 215 12.81 5.01 -13.90
C ALA A 215 12.41 6.49 -13.73
N ALA A 216 11.12 6.79 -13.55
CA ALA A 216 10.66 8.16 -13.33
C ALA A 216 11.14 8.73 -11.97
N LEU A 217 11.17 7.92 -10.91
CA LEU A 217 11.70 8.32 -9.62
C LEU A 217 13.21 8.62 -9.72
N ALA A 218 14.01 7.71 -10.30
CA ALA A 218 15.45 7.89 -10.46
C ALA A 218 15.81 9.11 -11.33
N ALA A 219 15.02 9.40 -12.36
CA ALA A 219 15.21 10.59 -13.21
C ALA A 219 14.97 11.91 -12.47
N ARG A 220 14.21 11.93 -11.37
CA ARG A 220 13.99 13.13 -10.54
C ARG A 220 15.13 13.37 -9.55
N GLY A 221 15.91 12.36 -9.24
CA GLY A 221 17.01 12.43 -8.28
C GLY A 221 16.98 11.25 -7.28
N PRO A 222 17.69 11.37 -6.15
CA PRO A 222 17.71 10.29 -5.17
C PRO A 222 16.33 10.07 -4.58
N ALA A 223 15.92 8.80 -4.45
CA ALA A 223 14.64 8.44 -3.86
C ALA A 223 14.78 7.30 -2.84
N PHE A 224 14.00 7.38 -1.78
CA PHE A 224 13.82 6.30 -0.81
C PHE A 224 12.44 5.68 -0.99
N CYS A 225 12.41 4.39 -1.27
CA CYS A 225 11.20 3.65 -1.53
C CYS A 225 10.95 2.61 -0.43
N VAL A 226 9.71 2.55 0.07
CA VAL A 226 9.20 1.48 0.90
C VAL A 226 8.17 0.72 0.08
N LEU A 227 8.36 -0.59 -0.03
CA LEU A 227 7.40 -1.51 -0.63
C LEU A 227 6.91 -2.45 0.48
N CYS A 228 5.60 -2.53 0.67
CA CYS A 228 5.04 -3.49 1.62
C CYS A 228 3.61 -3.87 1.23
N SER A 229 3.01 -4.78 2.00
CA SER A 229 1.56 -4.94 2.01
C SER A 229 0.99 -4.40 3.32
N ASP A 230 -0.28 -4.03 3.27
CA ASP A 230 -1.05 -3.57 4.43
C ASP A 230 -1.67 -4.73 5.21
N HIS A 231 -1.97 -5.83 4.57
CA HIS A 231 -2.39 -7.13 5.12
C HIS A 231 -2.29 -8.21 4.05
N GLY A 232 -2.43 -9.46 4.44
CA GLY A 232 -2.63 -10.57 3.53
C GLY A 232 -4.11 -10.96 3.39
N THR A 233 -4.36 -12.12 2.80
CA THR A 233 -5.72 -12.66 2.60
C THR A 233 -5.69 -14.19 2.65
N ALA A 234 -6.71 -14.80 3.24
CA ALA A 234 -6.85 -16.26 3.31
C ALA A 234 -7.64 -16.79 2.10
N TYR A 235 -7.30 -17.99 1.67
CA TYR A 235 -7.94 -18.74 0.59
C TYR A 235 -8.45 -20.11 1.05
N GLY A 236 -8.88 -20.24 2.29
CA GLY A 236 -9.42 -21.46 2.90
C GLY A 236 -8.58 -22.02 4.03
N GLU A 237 -7.45 -21.39 4.38
CA GLU A 237 -6.61 -21.83 5.49
C GLU A 237 -7.42 -21.80 6.80
N ASP A 238 -7.39 -22.92 7.53
CA ASP A 238 -8.18 -23.16 8.74
C ASP A 238 -9.69 -22.85 8.60
N GLY A 239 -10.24 -22.98 7.37
CA GLY A 239 -11.62 -22.64 7.04
C GLY A 239 -11.88 -21.13 6.90
N LEU A 240 -10.85 -20.30 6.90
CA LEU A 240 -10.94 -18.86 6.80
C LEU A 240 -10.79 -18.38 5.35
N TRP A 241 -11.54 -17.33 4.99
CA TRP A 241 -11.52 -16.70 3.67
C TRP A 241 -11.41 -15.19 3.79
N GLY A 242 -10.65 -14.58 2.89
CA GLY A 242 -10.47 -13.13 2.87
C GLY A 242 -9.57 -12.64 4.01
N HIS A 243 -9.91 -11.50 4.57
CA HIS A 243 -9.14 -10.81 5.62
C HIS A 243 -10.09 -10.33 6.74
N ARG A 244 -9.62 -9.49 7.68
CA ARG A 244 -10.33 -9.01 8.89
C ARG A 244 -10.35 -10.03 10.04
N HIS A 245 -9.42 -10.96 10.03
CA HIS A 245 -9.19 -11.92 11.10
C HIS A 245 -7.68 -12.06 11.33
N ASN A 246 -7.30 -12.53 12.52
CA ASN A 246 -5.90 -12.75 12.87
C ASN A 246 -5.52 -14.18 12.46
N HIS A 247 -4.85 -14.29 11.33
CA HIS A 247 -4.22 -15.53 10.87
C HIS A 247 -2.85 -15.16 10.25
N PRO A 248 -1.80 -16.00 10.39
CA PRO A 248 -0.47 -15.64 9.86
C PRO A 248 -0.47 -15.22 8.38
N VAL A 249 -1.27 -15.85 7.53
CA VAL A 249 -1.38 -15.46 6.10
C VAL A 249 -2.00 -14.09 5.88
N VAL A 250 -2.65 -13.50 6.90
CA VAL A 250 -3.21 -12.15 6.86
C VAL A 250 -2.29 -11.15 7.56
N THR A 251 -1.65 -11.57 8.65
CA THR A 251 -0.88 -10.65 9.49
C THR A 251 0.60 -10.59 9.16
N THR A 252 1.16 -11.60 8.47
CA THR A 252 2.55 -11.55 7.99
C THR A 252 2.58 -11.08 6.54
N VAL A 253 3.23 -9.94 6.31
CA VAL A 253 3.27 -9.24 5.03
C VAL A 253 4.69 -9.07 4.50
N PRO A 254 4.89 -8.97 3.17
CA PRO A 254 6.18 -8.63 2.60
C PRO A 254 6.51 -7.16 2.87
N TYR A 255 7.80 -6.92 3.14
CA TYR A 255 8.36 -5.59 3.33
C TYR A 255 9.73 -5.47 2.68
N ALA A 256 10.03 -4.34 2.08
CA ALA A 256 11.35 -3.99 1.57
C ALA A 256 11.57 -2.49 1.56
N GLU A 257 12.83 -2.09 1.76
CA GLU A 257 13.31 -0.72 1.59
C GLU A 257 14.39 -0.70 0.51
N LEU A 258 14.39 0.32 -0.31
CA LEU A 258 15.45 0.55 -1.28
C LEU A 258 15.75 2.05 -1.45
N LEU A 259 17.02 2.33 -1.72
CA LEU A 259 17.48 3.63 -2.16
C LEU A 259 17.70 3.58 -3.67
N LEU A 260 17.13 4.52 -4.39
CA LEU A 260 17.40 4.73 -5.81
C LEU A 260 18.38 5.88 -5.93
N GLU A 261 19.49 5.60 -6.58
CA GLU A 261 20.44 6.62 -6.98
C GLU A 261 19.92 7.35 -8.23
N PRO A 262 20.31 8.60 -8.44
CA PRO A 262 19.98 9.33 -9.67
C PRO A 262 20.44 8.56 -10.91
N ALA A 263 19.63 8.60 -11.98
CA ALA A 263 19.95 7.98 -13.25
C ALA A 263 21.08 8.72 -13.99
#